data_f57c4769f49932fef1980067e414bebb
#
_entry.id   f57c4769f49932fef1980067e414bebb
#
_cell.length_a   1.000
_cell.length_b   1.000
_cell.length_c   1.000
_cell.angle_alpha   90.00
_cell.angle_beta   90.00
_cell.angle_gamma   90.00
#
_symmetry.space_group_name_H-M   'P 1'
#
loop_
_entity.id
_entity.type
_entity.pdbx_description
1 polymer ?
#
loop_
_entity_poly.entity_id
_entity_poly.type
_entity_poly.pdbx_seq_one_letter_code
_entity_poly.pdbx_strand_id
1 'polypeptide(L)'
;MTHVVHPYVHRLGIIRDWKSRWFTADAKKYREYLRTDARVRAFLAKRLRGMYISGVEIERNAKTYRIVISTSRPGLIIGRGGDGATKLRKEIDMLFRTLKIVGALPEIKIDIEEIRSPELSASIVGQMVVEGLEKRRPFRRVMKQTVEKVRANRDVKGV
;
A
#
# COMPACT_ATOMS: atom_id res chain seq x y z
N MET A 1 -17.85 -18.63 20.47
CA MET A 1 -17.43 -17.32 19.90
C MET A 1 -17.44 -17.44 18.40
N THR A 2 -18.15 -16.57 17.71
CA THR A 2 -18.14 -16.52 16.24
C THR A 2 -16.89 -15.80 15.79
N HIS A 3 -16.07 -16.45 14.98
CA HIS A 3 -14.90 -15.81 14.36
C HIS A 3 -15.38 -14.84 13.27
N VAL A 4 -15.11 -13.56 13.46
CA VAL A 4 -15.43 -12.53 12.47
C VAL A 4 -14.39 -12.57 11.36
N VAL A 5 -14.80 -12.90 10.15
CA VAL A 5 -13.93 -12.89 8.95
C VAL A 5 -13.82 -11.46 8.42
N HIS A 6 -12.63 -11.07 8.01
CA HIS A 6 -12.40 -9.74 7.45
C HIS A 6 -13.24 -9.53 6.19
N PRO A 7 -13.98 -8.40 6.04
CA PRO A 7 -14.88 -8.16 4.92
C PRO A 7 -14.23 -8.24 3.54
N TYR A 8 -12.92 -7.95 3.46
CA TYR A 8 -12.17 -8.05 2.21
C TYR A 8 -12.12 -9.48 1.66
N VAL A 9 -12.02 -10.49 2.55
CA VAL A 9 -11.97 -11.91 2.17
C VAL A 9 -13.26 -12.33 1.46
N HIS A 10 -14.41 -11.87 1.93
CA HIS A 10 -15.70 -12.17 1.31
C HIS A 10 -15.86 -11.56 -0.10
N ARG A 11 -15.03 -10.58 -0.46
CA ARG A 11 -15.08 -9.88 -1.74
C ARG A 11 -14.00 -10.33 -2.71
N LEU A 12 -13.08 -11.18 -2.29
CA LEU A 12 -12.03 -11.73 -3.16
C LEU A 12 -12.63 -12.56 -4.28
N GLY A 13 -12.12 -12.38 -5.49
CA GLY A 13 -12.56 -13.11 -6.68
C GLY A 13 -13.86 -12.59 -7.32
N ILE A 14 -14.61 -11.68 -6.66
CA ILE A 14 -15.85 -11.09 -7.19
C ILE A 14 -15.66 -9.61 -7.46
N ILE A 15 -15.38 -8.81 -6.40
CA ILE A 15 -15.24 -7.34 -6.49
C ILE A 15 -13.80 -6.91 -6.27
N ARG A 16 -13.03 -7.67 -5.52
CA ARG A 16 -11.65 -7.38 -5.14
C ARG A 16 -10.71 -8.47 -5.59
N ASP A 17 -9.51 -8.07 -5.98
CA ASP A 17 -8.43 -8.98 -6.35
C ASP A 17 -7.43 -9.14 -5.20
N TRP A 18 -6.52 -10.10 -5.34
CA TRP A 18 -5.46 -10.36 -4.38
C TRP A 18 -4.45 -9.22 -4.33
N LYS A 19 -4.03 -8.86 -3.12
CA LYS A 19 -2.98 -7.84 -2.92
C LYS A 19 -1.57 -8.36 -3.21
N SER A 20 -1.39 -9.67 -3.22
CA SER A 20 -0.15 -10.34 -3.63
C SER A 20 -0.48 -11.38 -4.67
N ARG A 21 0.10 -11.25 -5.85
CA ARG A 21 -0.15 -12.10 -7.01
C ARG A 21 1.11 -12.89 -7.33
N TRP A 22 1.17 -14.09 -6.83
CA TRP A 22 2.22 -15.05 -7.13
C TRP A 22 1.79 -16.46 -6.74
N PHE A 23 2.43 -17.44 -7.36
CA PHE A 23 2.17 -18.85 -7.08
C PHE A 23 3.48 -19.62 -6.96
N THR A 24 3.53 -20.61 -6.08
CA THR A 24 4.60 -21.60 -5.98
C THR A 24 4.04 -22.90 -5.43
N ALA A 25 4.48 -24.04 -5.99
CA ALA A 25 4.14 -25.37 -5.51
C ALA A 25 5.02 -25.82 -4.33
N ASP A 26 6.18 -25.19 -4.13
CA ASP A 26 7.13 -25.53 -3.07
C ASP A 26 6.78 -24.82 -1.76
N ALA A 27 6.49 -25.60 -0.73
CA ALA A 27 6.13 -25.09 0.60
C ALA A 27 7.25 -24.28 1.28
N LYS A 28 8.53 -24.54 0.97
CA LYS A 28 9.66 -23.75 1.50
C LYS A 28 9.70 -22.39 0.85
N LYS A 29 9.62 -22.32 -0.49
CA LYS A 29 9.56 -21.07 -1.25
C LYS A 29 8.32 -20.26 -0.89
N TYR A 30 7.18 -20.90 -0.68
CA TYR A 30 5.95 -20.24 -0.23
C TYR A 30 6.17 -19.44 1.06
N ARG A 31 6.77 -20.08 2.08
CA ARG A 31 7.07 -19.43 3.36
C ARG A 31 8.06 -18.27 3.23
N GLU A 32 9.07 -18.43 2.39
CA GLU A 32 10.06 -17.37 2.11
C GLU A 32 9.39 -16.17 1.41
N TYR A 33 8.57 -16.41 0.41
CA TYR A 33 7.85 -15.37 -0.31
C TYR A 33 6.89 -14.60 0.61
N LEU A 34 6.12 -15.32 1.41
CA LEU A 34 5.21 -14.71 2.38
C LEU A 34 5.97 -13.85 3.41
N ARG A 35 7.08 -14.37 3.94
CA ARG A 35 7.93 -13.62 4.88
C ARG A 35 8.50 -12.36 4.23
N THR A 36 8.95 -12.45 3.00
CA THR A 36 9.49 -11.32 2.24
C THR A 36 8.44 -10.26 2.02
N ASP A 37 7.26 -10.65 1.52
CA ASP A 37 6.16 -9.73 1.26
C ASP A 37 5.69 -9.02 2.55
N ALA A 38 5.59 -9.75 3.66
CA ALA A 38 5.24 -9.16 4.94
C ALA A 38 6.26 -8.11 5.40
N ARG A 39 7.57 -8.39 5.22
CA ARG A 39 8.64 -7.44 5.57
C ARG A 39 8.66 -6.21 4.67
N VAL A 40 8.48 -6.41 3.36
CA VAL A 40 8.39 -5.30 2.39
C VAL A 40 7.18 -4.41 2.70
N ARG A 41 6.02 -5.00 2.97
CA ARG A 41 4.82 -4.23 3.35
C ARG A 41 5.02 -3.44 4.65
N ALA A 42 5.62 -4.05 5.66
CA ALA A 42 5.93 -3.38 6.93
C ALA A 42 6.92 -2.22 6.75
N PHE A 43 7.93 -2.41 5.90
CA PHE A 43 8.89 -1.38 5.54
C PHE A 43 8.21 -0.21 4.80
N LEU A 44 7.43 -0.52 3.76
CA LEU A 44 6.70 0.49 2.98
C LEU A 44 5.69 1.26 3.83
N ALA A 45 4.97 0.59 4.73
CA ALA A 45 4.04 1.25 5.64
C ALA A 45 4.71 2.31 6.52
N LYS A 46 5.95 2.05 6.96
CA LYS A 46 6.75 3.01 7.75
C LYS A 46 7.32 4.13 6.87
N ARG A 47 7.91 3.75 5.74
CA ARG A 47 8.65 4.68 4.87
C ARG A 47 7.76 5.68 4.14
N LEU A 48 6.57 5.23 3.78
CA LEU A 48 5.61 6.01 2.99
C LEU A 48 4.50 6.63 3.86
N ARG A 49 4.70 6.71 5.17
CA ARG A 49 3.75 7.37 6.09
C ARG A 49 3.55 8.84 5.69
N GLY A 50 2.31 9.28 5.62
CA GLY A 50 1.95 10.64 5.20
C GLY A 50 1.94 10.89 3.69
N MET A 51 2.19 9.87 2.87
CA MET A 51 2.16 9.98 1.41
C MET A 51 0.82 9.58 0.78
N TYR A 52 -0.25 9.49 1.58
CA TYR A 52 -1.64 9.22 1.14
C TYR A 52 -1.79 7.97 0.27
N ILE A 53 -1.32 6.85 0.80
CA ILE A 53 -1.35 5.56 0.10
C ILE A 53 -2.70 4.89 0.32
N SER A 54 -3.32 4.44 -0.77
CA SER A 54 -4.51 3.61 -0.74
C SER A 54 -4.18 2.14 -0.52
N GLY A 55 -3.18 1.64 -1.25
CA GLY A 55 -2.78 0.25 -1.21
C GLY A 55 -1.40 0.00 -1.78
N VAL A 56 -0.86 -1.17 -1.46
CA VAL A 56 0.36 -1.71 -2.04
C VAL A 56 0.04 -3.10 -2.57
N GLU A 57 0.23 -3.31 -3.85
CA GLU A 57 0.10 -4.61 -4.49
C GLU A 57 1.48 -5.14 -4.86
N ILE A 58 1.65 -6.46 -4.78
CA ILE A 58 2.91 -7.12 -5.06
C ILE A 58 2.66 -8.21 -6.08
N GLU A 59 3.40 -8.13 -7.17
CA GLU A 59 3.42 -9.16 -8.20
C GLU A 59 4.81 -9.78 -8.25
N ARG A 60 4.87 -11.10 -8.27
CA ARG A 60 6.13 -11.82 -8.30
C ARG A 60 6.12 -12.84 -9.42
N ASN A 61 7.13 -12.75 -10.26
CA ASN A 61 7.50 -13.74 -11.25
C ASN A 61 8.86 -14.37 -10.90
N ALA A 62 9.29 -15.35 -11.68
CA ALA A 62 10.57 -16.01 -11.46
C ALA A 62 11.79 -15.06 -11.46
N LYS A 63 11.72 -13.96 -12.26
CA LYS A 63 12.84 -13.02 -12.44
C LYS A 63 12.55 -11.62 -11.91
N THR A 64 11.27 -11.25 -11.76
CA THR A 64 10.86 -9.88 -11.43
C THR A 64 10.00 -9.82 -10.18
N TYR A 65 10.23 -8.78 -9.39
CA TYR A 65 9.43 -8.42 -8.23
C TYR A 65 8.87 -7.01 -8.44
N ARG A 66 7.60 -6.94 -8.79
CA ARG A 66 6.90 -5.71 -9.10
C ARG A 66 6.09 -5.26 -7.89
N ILE A 67 6.25 -4.00 -7.51
CA ILE A 67 5.49 -3.37 -6.43
C ILE A 67 4.66 -2.25 -7.07
N VAL A 68 3.35 -2.35 -6.96
CA VAL A 68 2.42 -1.31 -7.41
C VAL A 68 1.96 -0.54 -6.18
N ILE A 69 2.19 0.77 -6.17
CA ILE A 69 1.83 1.68 -5.07
C ILE A 69 0.77 2.64 -5.57
N SER A 70 -0.45 2.48 -5.07
CA SER A 70 -1.57 3.37 -5.42
C SER A 70 -1.64 4.53 -4.42
N THR A 71 -1.47 5.76 -4.90
CA THR A 71 -1.43 6.98 -4.08
C THR A 71 -2.22 8.12 -4.71
N SER A 72 -2.66 9.09 -3.90
CA SER A 72 -3.25 10.33 -4.41
C SER A 72 -2.20 11.41 -4.73
N ARG A 73 -0.96 11.23 -4.29
CA ARG A 73 0.13 12.22 -4.51
C ARG A 73 1.41 11.55 -5.02
N PRO A 74 1.41 11.10 -6.27
CA PRO A 74 2.57 10.37 -6.84
C PRO A 74 3.85 11.19 -6.81
N GLY A 75 3.78 12.50 -6.98
CA GLY A 75 4.94 13.39 -6.95
C GLY A 75 5.73 13.35 -5.64
N LEU A 76 5.09 13.06 -4.49
CA LEU A 76 5.79 12.92 -3.21
C LEU A 76 6.67 11.67 -3.15
N ILE A 77 6.26 10.60 -3.83
CA ILE A 77 7.01 9.34 -3.86
C ILE A 77 8.10 9.39 -4.95
N ILE A 78 7.77 9.93 -6.12
CA ILE A 78 8.70 10.03 -7.25
C ILE A 78 9.84 10.99 -6.92
N GLY A 79 9.51 12.14 -6.29
CA GLY A 79 10.48 13.17 -5.96
C GLY A 79 10.98 13.96 -7.19
N ARG A 80 11.90 14.87 -6.98
CA ARG A 80 12.51 15.68 -8.06
C ARG A 80 13.34 14.76 -8.96
N GLY A 81 13.08 14.79 -10.28
CA GLY A 81 13.84 14.01 -11.26
C GLY A 81 13.78 12.48 -11.07
N GLY A 82 12.85 11.95 -10.25
CA GLY A 82 12.77 10.51 -10.00
C GLY A 82 13.68 9.99 -8.87
N ASP A 83 14.37 10.87 -8.16
CA ASP A 83 15.30 10.50 -7.07
C ASP A 83 14.62 9.72 -5.94
N GLY A 84 13.37 10.07 -5.62
CA GLY A 84 12.61 9.39 -4.58
C GLY A 84 12.37 7.91 -4.91
N ALA A 85 11.93 7.63 -6.14
CA ALA A 85 11.70 6.26 -6.61
C ALA A 85 12.99 5.45 -6.68
N THR A 86 14.10 6.05 -7.14
CA THR A 86 15.40 5.38 -7.20
C THR A 86 15.97 5.08 -5.82
N LYS A 87 15.82 5.99 -4.85
CA LYS A 87 16.18 5.76 -3.44
C LYS A 87 15.35 4.65 -2.84
N LEU A 88 14.03 4.67 -3.04
CA LEU A 88 13.12 3.64 -2.55
C LEU A 88 13.49 2.25 -3.10
N ARG A 89 13.83 2.16 -4.40
CA ARG A 89 14.31 0.92 -5.02
C ARG A 89 15.59 0.41 -4.35
N LYS A 90 16.58 1.28 -4.11
CA LYS A 90 17.83 0.91 -3.42
C LYS A 90 17.58 0.44 -1.98
N GLU A 91 16.69 1.12 -1.26
CA GLU A 91 16.30 0.73 0.12
C GLU A 91 15.67 -0.68 0.15
N ILE A 92 14.81 -0.99 -0.83
CA ILE A 92 14.20 -2.31 -0.95
C ILE A 92 15.24 -3.37 -1.35
N ASP A 93 16.16 -3.06 -2.27
CA ASP A 93 17.28 -3.94 -2.62
C ASP A 93 18.13 -4.30 -1.39
N MET A 94 18.46 -3.32 -0.55
CA MET A 94 19.17 -3.55 0.70
C MET A 94 18.37 -4.44 1.66
N LEU A 95 17.06 -4.24 1.75
CA LEU A 95 16.19 -5.08 2.56
C LEU A 95 16.18 -6.53 2.08
N PHE A 96 16.14 -6.77 0.76
CA PHE A 96 16.22 -8.11 0.18
C PHE A 96 17.54 -8.81 0.51
N ARG A 97 18.67 -8.08 0.42
CA ARG A 97 20.00 -8.61 0.80
C ARG A 97 20.07 -8.97 2.28
N THR A 98 19.46 -8.15 3.15
CA THR A 98 19.41 -8.42 4.60
C THR A 98 18.58 -9.66 4.94
N LEU A 99 17.53 -9.93 4.15
CA LEU A 99 16.66 -11.09 4.35
C LEU A 99 17.30 -12.43 3.91
N LYS A 100 18.51 -12.40 3.31
CA LYS A 100 19.24 -13.57 2.84
C LYS A 100 18.35 -14.52 2.03
N ILE A 101 17.64 -13.99 1.04
CA ILE A 101 16.77 -14.78 0.18
C ILE A 101 17.62 -15.80 -0.57
N VAL A 102 17.24 -17.07 -0.47
CA VAL A 102 17.93 -18.15 -1.15
C VAL A 102 17.66 -18.08 -2.64
N GLY A 103 18.70 -17.81 -3.45
CA GLY A 103 18.61 -17.73 -4.90
C GLY A 103 19.00 -16.38 -5.48
N ALA A 104 18.84 -16.24 -6.79
CA ALA A 104 19.08 -14.98 -7.48
C ALA A 104 18.08 -13.92 -7.02
N LEU A 105 18.59 -12.72 -6.71
CA LEU A 105 17.74 -11.57 -6.35
C LEU A 105 16.87 -11.20 -7.57
N PRO A 106 15.56 -11.09 -7.41
CA PRO A 106 14.68 -10.68 -8.50
C PRO A 106 14.93 -9.21 -8.85
N GLU A 107 14.71 -8.85 -10.11
CA GLU A 107 14.71 -7.46 -10.54
C GLU A 107 13.52 -6.73 -9.90
N ILE A 108 13.79 -5.67 -9.12
CA ILE A 108 12.75 -4.90 -8.45
C ILE A 108 12.25 -3.81 -9.39
N LYS A 109 10.93 -3.82 -9.65
CA LYS A 109 10.21 -2.77 -10.38
C LYS A 109 9.21 -2.11 -9.45
N ILE A 110 9.18 -0.78 -9.46
CA ILE A 110 8.25 0.01 -8.66
C ILE A 110 7.41 0.83 -9.61
N ASP A 111 6.10 0.57 -9.58
CA ASP A 111 5.11 1.32 -10.33
C ASP A 111 4.28 2.15 -9.37
N ILE A 112 4.06 3.40 -9.72
CA ILE A 112 3.30 4.35 -8.90
C ILE A 112 2.07 4.75 -9.68
N GLU A 113 0.91 4.38 -9.16
CA GLU A 113 -0.40 4.66 -9.76
C GLU A 113 -1.09 5.82 -9.03
N GLU A 114 -1.64 6.74 -9.80
CA GLU A 114 -2.40 7.86 -9.26
C GLU A 114 -3.87 7.49 -9.06
N ILE A 115 -4.39 7.82 -7.89
CA ILE A 115 -5.82 7.73 -7.59
C ILE A 115 -6.44 9.12 -7.79
N ARG A 116 -7.29 9.24 -8.80
CA ARG A 116 -7.96 10.50 -9.15
C ARG A 116 -8.95 10.98 -8.10
N SER A 117 -9.66 10.06 -7.46
CA SER A 117 -10.68 10.35 -6.44
C SER A 117 -10.25 9.82 -5.07
N PRO A 118 -9.42 10.55 -4.31
CA PRO A 118 -8.92 10.11 -3.00
C PRO A 118 -10.01 9.94 -1.95
N GLU A 119 -11.13 10.64 -2.08
CA GLU A 119 -12.29 10.59 -1.19
C GLU A 119 -13.00 9.22 -1.20
N LEU A 120 -12.85 8.45 -2.29
CA LEU A 120 -13.40 7.10 -2.40
C LEU A 120 -12.57 6.05 -1.64
N SER A 121 -11.33 6.37 -1.30
CA SER A 121 -10.44 5.46 -0.59
C SER A 121 -10.47 5.71 0.92
N ALA A 122 -11.08 4.79 1.67
CA ALA A 122 -11.15 4.88 3.13
C ALA A 122 -9.76 4.95 3.79
N SER A 123 -8.74 4.29 3.20
CA SER A 123 -7.35 4.36 3.67
C SER A 123 -6.78 5.77 3.59
N ILE A 124 -7.01 6.47 2.47
CA ILE A 124 -6.53 7.83 2.26
C ILE A 124 -7.29 8.82 3.19
N VAL A 125 -8.61 8.66 3.28
CA VAL A 125 -9.44 9.47 4.19
C VAL A 125 -9.00 9.30 5.63
N GLY A 126 -8.72 8.06 6.06
CA GLY A 126 -8.16 7.80 7.39
C GLY A 126 -6.84 8.51 7.63
N GLN A 127 -5.93 8.53 6.65
CA GLN A 127 -4.67 9.26 6.75
C GLN A 127 -4.88 10.79 6.84
N MET A 128 -5.88 11.35 6.15
CA MET A 128 -6.24 12.78 6.28
C MET A 128 -6.70 13.12 7.71
N VAL A 129 -7.49 12.23 8.32
CA VAL A 129 -7.91 12.41 9.72
C VAL A 129 -6.70 12.37 10.66
N VAL A 130 -5.85 11.36 10.51
CA VAL A 130 -4.62 11.20 11.31
C VAL A 130 -3.74 12.45 11.21
N GLU A 131 -3.49 12.94 10.01
CA GLU A 131 -2.70 14.17 9.79
C GLU A 131 -3.34 15.39 10.47
N GLY A 132 -4.67 15.51 10.41
CA GLY A 132 -5.40 16.57 11.10
C GLY A 132 -5.21 16.55 12.62
N LEU A 133 -5.22 15.35 13.21
CA LEU A 133 -5.02 15.14 14.65
C LEU A 133 -3.55 15.34 15.05
N GLU A 134 -2.59 14.87 14.27
CA GLU A 134 -1.16 15.08 14.49
C GLU A 134 -0.80 16.58 14.46
N LYS A 135 -1.48 17.37 13.64
CA LYS A 135 -1.39 18.84 13.63
C LYS A 135 -2.12 19.52 14.80
N ARG A 136 -2.55 18.76 15.80
CA ARG A 136 -3.26 19.24 16.99
C ARG A 136 -4.52 20.07 16.71
N ARG A 137 -5.21 19.80 15.60
CA ARG A 137 -6.51 20.42 15.32
C ARG A 137 -7.59 19.80 16.21
N PRO A 138 -8.64 20.57 16.61
CA PRO A 138 -9.76 20.04 17.40
C PRO A 138 -10.41 18.84 16.67
N PHE A 139 -10.47 17.68 17.32
CA PHE A 139 -10.92 16.43 16.70
C PHE A 139 -12.33 16.51 16.10
N ARG A 140 -13.27 17.20 16.78
CA ARG A 140 -14.64 17.39 16.28
C ARG A 140 -14.66 18.15 14.95
N ARG A 141 -13.80 19.16 14.81
CA ARG A 141 -13.67 19.94 13.56
C ARG A 141 -13.06 19.08 12.45
N VAL A 142 -12.01 18.32 12.75
CA VAL A 142 -11.37 17.42 11.78
C VAL A 142 -12.37 16.41 11.26
N MET A 143 -13.10 15.73 12.15
CA MET A 143 -14.09 14.73 11.76
C MET A 143 -15.20 15.33 10.89
N LYS A 144 -15.80 16.45 11.33
CA LYS A 144 -16.88 17.12 10.57
C LYS A 144 -16.41 17.52 9.18
N GLN A 145 -15.26 18.18 9.07
CA GLN A 145 -14.71 18.62 7.77
C GLN A 145 -14.40 17.45 6.86
N THR A 146 -13.87 16.34 7.41
CA THR A 146 -13.55 15.15 6.60
C THR A 146 -14.81 14.48 6.08
N VAL A 147 -15.84 14.34 6.93
CA VAL A 147 -17.14 13.79 6.53
C VAL A 147 -17.80 14.66 5.46
N GLU A 148 -17.82 15.97 5.65
CA GLU A 148 -18.37 16.91 4.66
C GLU A 148 -17.64 16.79 3.31
N LYS A 149 -16.30 16.73 3.34
CA LYS A 149 -15.48 16.55 2.13
C LYS A 149 -15.78 15.25 1.38
N VAL A 150 -15.93 14.15 2.10
CA VAL A 150 -16.22 12.83 1.51
C VAL A 150 -17.65 12.82 0.94
N ARG A 151 -18.64 13.38 1.67
CA ARG A 151 -20.03 13.47 1.20
C ARG A 151 -20.24 14.38 -0.01
N ALA A 152 -19.35 15.35 -0.23
CA ALA A 152 -19.40 16.21 -1.41
C ALA A 152 -19.14 15.44 -2.72
N ASN A 153 -18.48 14.29 -2.65
CA ASN A 153 -18.27 13.43 -3.80
C ASN A 153 -19.54 12.58 -4.08
N ARG A 154 -20.07 12.67 -5.29
CA ARG A 154 -21.32 11.99 -5.70
C ARG A 154 -21.22 10.48 -5.75
N ASP A 155 -20.00 9.94 -5.94
CA ASP A 155 -19.77 8.50 -6.05
C ASP A 155 -19.75 7.80 -4.68
N VAL A 156 -19.72 8.56 -3.58
CA VAL A 156 -19.74 8.03 -2.22
C VAL A 156 -21.16 7.70 -1.80
N LYS A 157 -21.43 6.44 -1.50
CA LYS A 157 -22.75 5.95 -1.07
C LYS A 157 -23.01 6.12 0.43
N GLY A 158 -21.97 6.33 1.24
CA GLY A 158 -22.09 6.51 2.69
C GLY A 158 -20.72 6.78 3.33
N VAL A 159 -20.76 7.40 4.51
CA VAL A 159 -19.58 7.75 5.32
C VAL A 159 -19.82 7.32 6.76
#